data_48eb8a4d480904931d424df01e43035f
#
_entry.id   48eb8a4d480904931d424df01e43035f
#
_cell.length_a   1.000
_cell.length_b   1.000
_cell.length_c   1.000
_cell.angle_alpha   90.00
_cell.angle_beta   90.00
_cell.angle_gamma   90.00
#
_symmetry.space_group_name_H-M   'P 1'
#
loop_
_entity.id
_entity.type
_entity.pdbx_description
1 polymer ?
#
loop_
_entity_poly.entity_id
_entity_poly.type
_entity_poly.pdbx_seq_one_letter_code
_entity_poly.pdbx_strand_id
1 'polypeptide(L)'
;MSGQNRIEAATLPLVAAVCVPYMAAAFARWRSARRRALQADQAGAPIPTEPAADPLGLAEALSQTALIDVLLDPLDFRVRYVGAEIAKAQGADHTGQRISELSPRRYVGLIMEAYTAVAASREPKLHRVLLEEDARRLAYVRLLLPLSKGGDGVDTIWAVAHYERAP
;
A
#
# COMPACT_ATOMS: atom_id res chain seq x y z
N MET A 1 -34.98 5.03 1.73
CA MET A 1 -34.11 4.59 2.84
C MET A 1 -32.69 4.98 2.44
N SER A 2 -32.13 5.95 3.10
CA SER A 2 -30.78 6.45 2.81
C SER A 2 -29.76 5.39 3.22
N GLY A 3 -29.20 4.67 2.26
CA GLY A 3 -28.03 3.85 2.51
C GLY A 3 -26.94 4.78 3.07
N GLN A 4 -26.51 4.53 4.31
CA GLN A 4 -25.40 5.28 4.88
C GLN A 4 -24.12 4.82 4.17
N ASN A 5 -23.64 5.62 3.23
CA ASN A 5 -22.34 5.44 2.65
C ASN A 5 -21.28 5.64 3.74
N ARG A 6 -20.56 4.57 4.08
CA ARG A 6 -19.55 4.55 5.13
C ARG A 6 -18.19 4.22 4.52
N ILE A 7 -17.22 5.07 4.78
CA ILE A 7 -15.84 4.85 4.39
C ILE A 7 -14.99 5.09 5.64
N GLU A 8 -14.24 4.09 6.07
CA GLU A 8 -13.41 4.15 7.26
C GLU A 8 -12.07 3.47 7.03
N ALA A 9 -11.04 4.01 7.64
CA ALA A 9 -9.75 3.36 7.78
C ALA A 9 -9.32 3.40 9.24
N ALA A 10 -8.86 2.26 9.75
CA ALA A 10 -8.30 2.14 11.09
C ALA A 10 -6.86 1.64 11.00
N THR A 11 -5.96 2.28 11.74
CA THR A 11 -4.57 1.81 11.88
C THR A 11 -4.53 0.56 12.75
N LEU A 12 -3.81 -0.46 12.28
CA LEU A 12 -3.57 -1.69 13.00
C LEU A 12 -2.09 -1.78 13.42
N PRO A 13 -1.76 -2.50 14.50
CA PRO A 13 -0.37 -2.80 14.83
C PRO A 13 0.24 -3.67 13.73
N LEU A 14 1.49 -3.38 13.35
CA LEU A 14 2.19 -4.11 12.26
C LEU A 14 2.30 -5.62 12.52
N VAL A 15 2.31 -6.04 13.78
CA VAL A 15 2.29 -7.47 14.13
C VAL A 15 1.07 -8.21 13.57
N ALA A 16 -0.04 -7.51 13.33
CA ALA A 16 -1.22 -8.12 12.72
C ALA A 16 -1.01 -8.55 11.25
N ALA A 17 0.02 -8.02 10.56
CA ALA A 17 0.36 -8.44 9.21
C ALA A 17 0.78 -9.92 9.13
N VAL A 18 1.32 -10.48 10.22
CA VAL A 18 1.76 -11.90 10.25
C VAL A 18 0.60 -12.90 10.18
N CYS A 19 -0.62 -12.45 10.41
CA CYS A 19 -1.81 -13.31 10.30
C CYS A 19 -2.18 -13.65 8.84
N VAL A 20 -1.60 -12.95 7.88
CA VAL A 20 -1.80 -13.19 6.45
C VAL A 20 -0.46 -13.58 5.83
N PRO A 21 -0.27 -14.84 5.37
CA PRO A 21 1.04 -15.37 5.00
C PRO A 21 1.82 -14.53 3.99
N TYR A 22 1.18 -14.08 2.90
CA TYR A 22 1.85 -13.27 1.89
C TYR A 22 2.14 -11.82 2.35
N MET A 23 1.37 -11.27 3.29
CA MET A 23 1.70 -10.01 3.95
C MET A 23 2.89 -10.17 4.87
N ALA A 24 2.93 -11.26 5.64
CA ALA A 24 4.06 -11.60 6.49
C ALA A 24 5.35 -11.74 5.67
N ALA A 25 5.28 -12.43 4.52
CA ALA A 25 6.41 -12.60 3.61
C ALA A 25 6.89 -11.26 3.03
N ALA A 26 5.96 -10.41 2.58
CA ALA A 26 6.28 -9.07 2.09
C ALA A 26 6.94 -8.20 3.15
N PHE A 27 6.40 -8.19 4.37
CA PHE A 27 6.96 -7.44 5.49
C PHE A 27 8.35 -7.95 5.89
N ALA A 28 8.54 -9.27 5.94
CA ALA A 28 9.84 -9.88 6.23
C ALA A 28 10.89 -9.51 5.17
N ARG A 29 10.54 -9.53 3.89
CA ARG A 29 11.40 -9.13 2.78
C ARG A 29 11.80 -7.66 2.89
N TRP A 30 10.84 -6.78 3.15
CA TRP A 30 11.09 -5.35 3.36
C TRP A 30 12.02 -5.11 4.56
N ARG A 31 11.76 -5.75 5.69
CA ARG A 31 12.60 -5.65 6.90
C ARG A 31 14.02 -6.13 6.66
N SER A 32 14.18 -7.22 5.92
CA SER A 32 15.52 -7.74 5.57
C SER A 32 16.29 -6.77 4.68
N ALA A 33 15.62 -6.16 3.69
CA ALA A 33 16.22 -5.13 2.84
C ALA A 33 16.62 -3.89 3.66
N ARG A 34 15.76 -3.43 4.58
CA ARG A 34 16.06 -2.31 5.48
C ARG A 34 17.27 -2.62 6.39
N ARG A 35 17.34 -3.83 6.93
CA ARG A 35 18.48 -4.25 7.78
C ARG A 35 19.80 -4.25 7.02
N ARG A 36 19.79 -4.74 5.77
CA ARG A 36 20.99 -4.68 4.90
C ARG A 36 21.43 -3.24 4.62
N ALA A 37 20.48 -2.34 4.37
CA ALA A 37 20.77 -0.92 4.18
C ALA A 37 21.37 -0.27 5.44
N LEU A 38 20.88 -0.62 6.64
CA LEU A 38 21.45 -0.17 7.92
C LEU A 38 22.88 -0.62 8.12
N GLN A 39 23.21 -1.86 7.72
CA GLN A 39 24.57 -2.42 7.84
C GLN A 39 25.57 -1.79 6.86
N ALA A 40 25.09 -1.19 5.76
CA ALA A 40 25.91 -0.50 4.77
C ALA A 40 26.28 0.94 5.18
N ASP A 41 26.13 1.30 6.44
CA ASP A 41 26.52 2.59 7.05
C ASP A 41 25.87 3.82 6.40
N GLN A 42 24.61 3.72 6.04
CA GLN A 42 23.83 4.88 5.56
C GLN A 42 23.31 5.66 6.77
N ALA A 43 23.71 6.91 6.88
CA ALA A 43 23.25 7.82 7.93
C ALA A 43 21.73 8.04 7.85
N GLY A 44 21.02 7.81 8.96
CA GLY A 44 19.56 8.00 9.05
C GLY A 44 18.79 6.69 9.13
N ALA A 45 17.46 6.75 9.15
CA ALA A 45 16.59 5.58 9.06
C ALA A 45 16.44 5.19 7.58
N PRO A 46 17.19 4.22 7.07
CA PRO A 46 17.21 3.93 5.64
C PRO A 46 15.87 3.37 5.18
N ILE A 47 15.44 3.85 4.04
CA ILE A 47 14.33 3.28 3.30
C ILE A 47 14.94 2.21 2.39
N PRO A 48 14.43 0.97 2.37
CA PRO A 48 14.92 -0.03 1.44
C PRO A 48 14.73 0.45 0.00
N THR A 49 15.73 0.18 -0.84
CA THR A 49 15.55 0.44 -2.26
C THR A 49 14.59 -0.58 -2.88
N GLU A 50 13.87 -0.18 -3.92
CA GLU A 50 12.97 -1.08 -4.62
C GLU A 50 13.66 -2.33 -5.17
N PRO A 51 14.84 -2.25 -5.82
CA PRO A 51 15.58 -3.46 -6.23
C PRO A 51 15.98 -4.37 -5.06
N ALA A 52 16.34 -3.81 -3.90
CA ALA A 52 16.72 -4.62 -2.73
C ALA A 52 15.53 -5.34 -2.08
N ALA A 53 14.36 -4.73 -2.09
CA ALA A 53 13.12 -5.33 -1.59
C ALA A 53 12.49 -6.27 -2.63
N ASP A 54 12.69 -5.99 -3.92
CA ASP A 54 12.19 -6.77 -5.06
C ASP A 54 10.72 -7.21 -4.90
N PRO A 55 9.77 -6.25 -4.83
CA PRO A 55 8.38 -6.57 -4.56
C PRO A 55 7.73 -7.45 -5.62
N LEU A 56 8.12 -7.31 -6.89
CA LEU A 56 7.58 -8.10 -8.00
C LEU A 56 8.19 -9.51 -8.08
N GLY A 57 9.34 -9.75 -7.44
CA GLY A 57 9.94 -11.07 -7.31
C GLY A 57 9.33 -11.94 -6.22
N LEU A 58 8.39 -11.42 -5.41
CA LEU A 58 7.70 -12.19 -4.39
C LEU A 58 6.43 -12.81 -4.97
N ALA A 59 6.58 -13.98 -5.61
CA ALA A 59 5.51 -14.64 -6.35
C ALA A 59 4.24 -14.89 -5.51
N GLU A 60 4.39 -15.26 -4.25
CA GLU A 60 3.25 -15.55 -3.35
C GLU A 60 2.39 -14.33 -3.00
N ALA A 61 2.94 -13.11 -3.15
CA ALA A 61 2.23 -11.86 -2.88
C ALA A 61 1.89 -11.06 -4.16
N LEU A 62 2.30 -11.55 -5.33
CA LEU A 62 2.24 -10.77 -6.58
C LEU A 62 0.81 -10.37 -6.94
N SER A 63 -0.16 -11.26 -6.81
CA SER A 63 -1.57 -10.99 -7.11
C SER A 63 -2.21 -9.98 -6.15
N GLN A 64 -1.67 -9.82 -4.95
CA GLN A 64 -2.13 -8.92 -3.90
C GLN A 64 -1.24 -7.68 -3.76
N THR A 65 -0.27 -7.49 -4.66
CA THR A 65 0.67 -6.38 -4.67
C THR A 65 0.17 -5.24 -5.57
N ALA A 66 0.34 -4.01 -5.10
CA ALA A 66 0.34 -2.82 -5.94
C ALA A 66 1.61 -2.02 -5.71
N LEU A 67 2.14 -1.41 -6.76
CA LEU A 67 3.24 -0.45 -6.70
C LEU A 67 2.73 0.92 -7.06
N ILE A 68 2.98 1.87 -6.17
CA ILE A 68 2.48 3.24 -6.25
C ILE A 68 3.68 4.17 -6.31
N ASP A 69 3.84 4.89 -7.41
CA ASP A 69 4.85 5.93 -7.54
C ASP A 69 4.42 7.18 -6.77
N VAL A 70 5.35 7.76 -6.04
CA VAL A 70 5.18 9.06 -5.37
C VAL A 70 5.55 10.16 -6.38
N LEU A 71 4.61 11.04 -6.66
CA LEU A 71 4.80 12.20 -7.53
C LEU A 71 4.95 13.45 -6.67
N LEU A 72 5.85 14.33 -7.05
CA LEU A 72 6.08 15.60 -6.36
C LEU A 72 5.70 16.78 -7.29
N ASP A 73 5.38 17.91 -6.66
CA ASP A 73 5.12 19.19 -7.32
C ASP A 73 3.96 19.21 -8.34
N PRO A 74 2.72 18.99 -7.94
CA PRO A 74 2.21 18.76 -6.59
C PRO A 74 2.30 17.30 -6.14
N LEU A 75 2.25 17.06 -4.83
CA LEU A 75 2.22 15.71 -4.27
C LEU A 75 0.99 14.96 -4.75
N ASP A 76 1.21 13.84 -5.39
CA ASP A 76 0.19 12.89 -5.86
C ASP A 76 0.80 11.48 -5.91
N PHE A 77 0.03 10.51 -6.27
CA PHE A 77 0.45 9.12 -6.38
C PHE A 77 -0.09 8.53 -7.67
N ARG A 78 0.72 7.73 -8.35
CA ARG A 78 0.33 7.05 -9.58
C ARG A 78 0.45 5.55 -9.41
N VAL A 79 -0.57 4.84 -9.80
CA VAL A 79 -0.58 3.38 -9.83
C VAL A 79 0.33 2.90 -10.95
N ARG A 80 1.46 2.27 -10.61
CA ARG A 80 2.39 1.71 -11.60
C ARG A 80 2.13 0.25 -11.91
N TYR A 81 1.71 -0.51 -10.91
CA TYR A 81 1.38 -1.92 -11.03
C TYR A 81 0.22 -2.27 -10.09
N VAL A 82 -0.67 -3.13 -10.55
CA VAL A 82 -1.77 -3.70 -9.77
C VAL A 82 -1.84 -5.20 -10.01
N GLY A 83 -1.77 -5.98 -8.93
CA GLY A 83 -1.97 -7.42 -8.96
C GLY A 83 -3.42 -7.82 -9.26
N ALA A 84 -3.60 -8.99 -9.84
CA ALA A 84 -4.89 -9.46 -10.35
C ALA A 84 -5.99 -9.53 -9.27
N GLU A 85 -5.67 -9.91 -8.04
CA GLU A 85 -6.65 -9.99 -6.96
C GLU A 85 -7.12 -8.60 -6.50
N ILE A 86 -6.23 -7.60 -6.53
CA ILE A 86 -6.60 -6.21 -6.24
C ILE A 86 -7.53 -5.68 -7.33
N ALA A 87 -7.15 -5.83 -8.60
CA ALA A 87 -7.96 -5.39 -9.73
C ALA A 87 -9.35 -6.03 -9.73
N LYS A 88 -9.43 -7.32 -9.46
CA LYS A 88 -10.68 -8.06 -9.33
C LYS A 88 -11.55 -7.54 -8.18
N ALA A 89 -10.97 -7.32 -7.00
CA ALA A 89 -11.70 -6.81 -5.83
C ALA A 89 -12.21 -5.38 -6.05
N GLN A 90 -11.43 -4.55 -6.71
CA GLN A 90 -11.80 -3.17 -7.02
C GLN A 90 -12.74 -3.04 -8.23
N GLY A 91 -12.83 -4.09 -9.05
CA GLY A 91 -13.63 -4.10 -10.27
C GLY A 91 -13.01 -3.33 -11.43
N ALA A 92 -11.75 -2.91 -11.32
CA ALA A 92 -11.00 -2.21 -12.35
C ALA A 92 -9.49 -2.33 -12.13
N ASP A 93 -8.73 -2.28 -13.21
CA ASP A 93 -7.28 -2.09 -13.21
C ASP A 93 -6.99 -0.60 -13.37
N HIS A 94 -6.44 0.00 -12.31
CA HIS A 94 -6.10 1.42 -12.27
C HIS A 94 -4.65 1.73 -12.67
N THR A 95 -3.94 0.78 -13.27
CA THR A 95 -2.56 1.00 -13.74
C THR A 95 -2.45 2.22 -14.64
N GLY A 96 -1.49 3.09 -14.34
CA GLY A 96 -1.24 4.35 -15.04
C GLY A 96 -2.04 5.55 -14.53
N GLN A 97 -3.10 5.34 -13.74
CA GLN A 97 -3.95 6.41 -13.22
C GLN A 97 -3.35 7.08 -11.98
N ARG A 98 -3.63 8.36 -11.81
CA ARG A 98 -3.32 9.08 -10.57
C ARG A 98 -4.40 8.81 -9.53
N ILE A 99 -4.01 8.71 -8.28
CA ILE A 99 -4.95 8.51 -7.18
C ILE A 99 -5.94 9.67 -7.08
N SER A 100 -5.50 10.91 -7.31
CA SER A 100 -6.36 12.10 -7.31
C SER A 100 -7.48 12.07 -8.36
N GLU A 101 -7.34 11.26 -9.40
CA GLU A 101 -8.30 11.11 -10.50
C GLU A 101 -9.31 9.98 -10.28
N LEU A 102 -9.12 9.15 -9.24
CA LEU A 102 -10.01 8.04 -8.94
C LEU A 102 -11.32 8.49 -8.30
N SER A 103 -12.27 7.58 -8.22
CA SER A 103 -13.55 7.79 -7.55
C SER A 103 -13.94 6.58 -6.68
N PRO A 104 -14.78 6.74 -5.66
CA PRO A 104 -15.38 8.01 -5.21
C PRO A 104 -14.39 8.89 -4.44
N ARG A 105 -14.60 10.20 -4.44
CA ARG A 105 -13.68 11.18 -3.84
C ARG A 105 -13.38 10.95 -2.36
N ARG A 106 -14.34 10.45 -1.59
CA ARG A 106 -14.10 10.11 -0.17
C ARG A 106 -13.06 9.02 0.00
N TYR A 107 -13.11 8.00 -0.86
CA TYR A 107 -12.12 6.93 -0.88
C TYR A 107 -10.74 7.43 -1.29
N VAL A 108 -10.69 8.30 -2.29
CA VAL A 108 -9.47 9.00 -2.71
C VAL A 108 -8.85 9.74 -1.53
N GLY A 109 -9.61 10.48 -0.76
CA GLY A 109 -9.13 11.20 0.43
C GLY A 109 -8.44 10.28 1.44
N LEU A 110 -9.03 9.12 1.76
CA LEU A 110 -8.43 8.14 2.65
C LEU A 110 -7.13 7.52 2.11
N ILE A 111 -7.08 7.27 0.81
CA ILE A 111 -5.86 6.75 0.17
C ILE A 111 -4.77 7.82 0.20
N MET A 112 -5.08 9.04 -0.21
CA MET A 112 -4.13 10.16 -0.23
C MET A 112 -3.54 10.42 1.16
N GLU A 113 -4.37 10.44 2.19
CA GLU A 113 -3.94 10.61 3.59
C GLU A 113 -2.96 9.50 4.01
N ALA A 114 -3.31 8.25 3.75
CA ALA A 114 -2.49 7.11 4.14
C ALA A 114 -1.14 7.08 3.39
N TYR A 115 -1.15 7.33 2.09
CA TYR A 115 0.07 7.34 1.28
C TYR A 115 0.98 8.54 1.65
N THR A 116 0.39 9.71 1.88
CA THR A 116 1.11 10.89 2.37
C THR A 116 1.77 10.61 3.72
N ALA A 117 1.06 9.97 4.64
CA ALA A 117 1.61 9.61 5.95
C ALA A 117 2.79 8.64 5.85
N VAL A 118 2.74 7.64 4.95
CA VAL A 118 3.85 6.71 4.70
C VAL A 118 5.03 7.43 4.07
N ALA A 119 4.79 8.28 3.07
CA ALA A 119 5.85 9.04 2.41
C ALA A 119 6.57 10.00 3.38
N ALA A 120 5.83 10.64 4.28
CA ALA A 120 6.38 11.56 5.28
C ALA A 120 7.09 10.85 6.43
N SER A 121 6.50 9.78 6.97
CA SER A 121 7.05 9.04 8.12
C SER A 121 8.19 8.11 7.75
N ARG A 122 8.27 7.67 6.49
CA ARG A 122 9.21 6.65 6.00
C ARG A 122 9.06 5.28 6.71
N GLU A 123 7.93 5.07 7.38
CA GLU A 123 7.66 3.86 8.16
C GLU A 123 6.48 3.08 7.58
N PRO A 124 6.51 1.74 7.70
CA PRO A 124 5.39 0.90 7.30
C PRO A 124 4.11 1.26 8.04
N LYS A 125 2.99 1.09 7.38
CA LYS A 125 1.65 1.24 7.98
C LYS A 125 0.78 0.05 7.61
N LEU A 126 -0.06 -0.36 8.54
CA LEU A 126 -1.08 -1.38 8.34
C LEU A 126 -2.44 -0.77 8.66
N HIS A 127 -3.38 -0.88 7.73
CA HIS A 127 -4.73 -0.35 7.89
C HIS A 127 -5.77 -1.41 7.58
N ARG A 128 -6.86 -1.41 8.33
CA ARG A 128 -8.11 -2.02 7.92
C ARG A 128 -8.99 -0.95 7.28
N VAL A 129 -9.48 -1.20 6.09
CA VAL A 129 -10.33 -0.29 5.32
C VAL A 129 -11.69 -0.93 5.14
N LEU A 130 -12.73 -0.16 5.40
CA LEU A 130 -14.11 -0.50 5.13
C LEU A 130 -14.70 0.53 4.19
N LEU A 131 -15.21 0.07 3.06
CA LEU A 131 -15.93 0.86 2.08
C LEU A 131 -17.34 0.28 1.94
N GLU A 132 -18.34 1.03 2.33
CA GLU A 132 -19.75 0.70 2.14
C GLU A 132 -20.40 1.81 1.33
N GLU A 133 -20.78 1.51 0.10
CA GLU A 133 -21.41 2.47 -0.81
C GLU A 133 -22.54 1.78 -1.57
N ASP A 134 -23.76 2.24 -1.38
CA ASP A 134 -24.97 1.66 -1.95
C ASP A 134 -25.06 0.13 -1.66
N ALA A 135 -25.06 -0.67 -2.72
CA ALA A 135 -25.09 -2.14 -2.61
C ALA A 135 -23.71 -2.79 -2.56
N ARG A 136 -22.62 -1.99 -2.58
CA ARG A 136 -21.24 -2.49 -2.59
C ARG A 136 -20.61 -2.37 -1.22
N ARG A 137 -20.09 -3.48 -0.74
CA ARG A 137 -19.25 -3.52 0.45
C ARG A 137 -17.88 -4.08 0.10
N LEU A 138 -16.84 -3.36 0.47
CA LEU A 138 -15.46 -3.78 0.33
C LEU A 138 -14.74 -3.60 1.66
N ALA A 139 -14.26 -4.70 2.21
CA ALA A 139 -13.45 -4.67 3.43
C ALA A 139 -12.11 -5.34 3.14
N TYR A 140 -11.03 -4.69 3.55
CA TYR A 140 -9.70 -5.24 3.35
C TYR A 140 -8.69 -4.69 4.35
N VAL A 141 -7.61 -5.43 4.53
CA VAL A 141 -6.42 -4.99 5.23
C VAL A 141 -5.36 -4.66 4.20
N ARG A 142 -4.64 -3.55 4.37
CA ARG A 142 -3.52 -3.17 3.51
C ARG A 142 -2.27 -2.89 4.32
N LEU A 143 -1.17 -3.46 3.88
CA LEU A 143 0.18 -3.16 4.36
C LEU A 143 0.82 -2.20 3.35
N LEU A 144 1.33 -1.08 3.83
CA LEU A 144 2.02 -0.08 3.03
C LEU A 144 3.49 -0.05 3.44
N LEU A 145 4.37 -0.31 2.50
CA LEU A 145 5.81 -0.42 2.70
C LEU A 145 6.54 0.65 1.86
N PRO A 146 7.23 1.62 2.50
CA PRO A 146 7.95 2.65 1.76
C PRO A 146 9.22 2.11 1.11
N LEU A 147 9.47 2.51 -0.13
CA LEU A 147 10.66 2.17 -0.91
C LEU A 147 11.29 3.43 -1.51
N SER A 148 12.61 3.41 -1.72
CA SER A 148 13.35 4.45 -2.40
C SER A 148 13.90 3.98 -3.75
N LYS A 149 14.30 4.92 -4.59
CA LYS A 149 15.08 4.67 -5.83
C LYS A 149 16.58 4.93 -5.62
N GLY A 150 17.03 4.99 -4.36
CA GLY A 150 18.41 5.19 -3.96
C GLY A 150 18.71 6.54 -3.34
N GLY A 151 17.70 7.42 -3.17
CA GLY A 151 17.80 8.68 -2.45
C GLY A 151 17.24 8.61 -1.03
N ASP A 152 17.09 9.77 -0.39
CA ASP A 152 16.62 9.89 1.00
C ASP A 152 15.10 9.91 1.14
N GLY A 153 14.36 10.05 0.03
CA GLY A 153 12.91 10.12 0.01
C GLY A 153 12.23 8.80 -0.33
N VAL A 154 10.93 8.73 -0.04
CA VAL A 154 10.07 7.65 -0.51
C VAL A 154 9.65 7.94 -1.95
N ASP A 155 10.05 7.08 -2.86
CA ASP A 155 9.73 7.20 -4.29
C ASP A 155 8.62 6.24 -4.73
N THR A 156 8.45 5.14 -3.97
CA THR A 156 7.47 4.10 -4.25
C THR A 156 6.85 3.61 -2.95
N ILE A 157 5.56 3.33 -2.98
CA ILE A 157 4.89 2.59 -1.91
C ILE A 157 4.54 1.20 -2.46
N TRP A 158 5.05 0.18 -1.80
CA TRP A 158 4.64 -1.19 -2.03
C TRP A 158 3.44 -1.51 -1.14
N ALA A 159 2.28 -1.61 -1.75
CA ALA A 159 1.04 -1.97 -1.06
C ALA A 159 0.74 -3.45 -1.24
N VAL A 160 0.40 -4.12 -0.16
CA VAL A 160 -0.11 -5.51 -0.17
C VAL A 160 -1.48 -5.52 0.48
N ALA A 161 -2.48 -5.99 -0.24
CA ALA A 161 -3.87 -5.95 0.21
C ALA A 161 -4.44 -7.36 0.40
N HIS A 162 -5.16 -7.54 1.50
CA HIS A 162 -5.93 -8.75 1.79
C HIS A 162 -7.41 -8.39 1.87
N TYR A 163 -8.20 -8.81 0.89
CA TYR A 163 -9.63 -8.55 0.84
C TYR A 163 -10.39 -9.59 1.66
N GLU A 164 -11.24 -9.11 2.56
CA GLU A 164 -12.15 -9.95 3.31
C GLU A 164 -13.24 -10.46 2.36
N ARG A 165 -13.51 -11.76 2.38
CA ARG A 165 -14.64 -12.30 1.63
C ARG A 165 -15.94 -11.80 2.26
N ALA A 166 -16.88 -11.36 1.42
CA ALA A 166 -18.24 -11.15 1.90
C ALA A 166 -18.79 -12.45 2.48
N PRO A 167 -19.48 -12.39 3.62
CA PRO A 167 -20.11 -13.57 4.22
C PRO A 167 -21.16 -14.17 3.30
#